data_a0f628d47c5cb07e55ff101e987a7c96
#
_entry.id   a0f628d47c5cb07e55ff101e987a7c96
#
_cell.length_a   1.000
_cell.length_b   1.000
_cell.length_c   1.000
_cell.angle_alpha   90.00
_cell.angle_beta   90.00
_cell.angle_gamma   90.00
#
_symmetry.space_group_name_H-M   'P 1'
#
loop_
_entity.id
_entity.type
_entity.pdbx_description
1 polymer ?
#
loop_
_entity_poly.entity_id
_entity_poly.type
_entity_poly.pdbx_seq_one_letter_code
_entity_poly.pdbx_strand_id
1 'polypeptide(L)'
;MAKKEIKELTPRDENYSQWYQDIVVKAGLAENSSVRGCMVIKPYGYGIWEKMQQDLDRRFKETGHSNAYFPLFIPKSYLSREAEHVEGFAKECAVVTHYRLRTNEAGDGVEVDPNAKLEEELIVRPTSETIIWSTYKNWIQSYRDLPLQIGRASCRERVSVLV
;
A
#
# COMPACT_ATOMS: atom_id res chain seq x y z
N MET A 1 13.66 -36.27 -1.51
CA MET A 1 12.90 -35.17 -0.90
C MET A 1 13.38 -35.03 0.53
N ALA A 2 14.17 -34.00 0.86
CA ALA A 2 14.64 -33.77 2.22
C ALA A 2 13.45 -33.41 3.13
N LYS A 3 13.26 -34.18 4.19
CA LYS A 3 12.34 -33.82 5.28
C LYS A 3 12.79 -32.47 5.85
N LYS A 4 11.99 -31.43 5.65
CA LYS A 4 12.20 -30.14 6.29
C LYS A 4 12.02 -30.36 7.80
N GLU A 5 13.13 -30.31 8.55
CA GLU A 5 13.06 -30.33 10.00
C GLU A 5 12.11 -29.24 10.47
N ILE A 6 11.08 -29.63 11.18
CA ILE A 6 10.18 -28.69 11.84
C ILE A 6 10.98 -28.13 13.03
N LYS A 7 11.64 -27.00 12.82
CA LYS A 7 12.22 -26.23 13.93
C LYS A 7 11.11 -25.95 14.94
N GLU A 8 11.37 -26.24 16.20
CA GLU A 8 10.45 -25.89 17.29
C GLU A 8 10.19 -24.38 17.29
N LEU A 9 9.01 -23.98 17.75
CA LEU A 9 8.68 -22.58 17.93
C LEU A 9 9.61 -21.99 19.01
N THR A 10 10.12 -20.80 18.74
CA THR A 10 10.81 -20.04 19.77
C THR A 10 9.84 -19.79 20.94
N PRO A 11 10.20 -20.06 22.21
CA PRO A 11 9.35 -19.75 23.34
C PRO A 11 9.00 -18.26 23.41
N ARG A 12 7.73 -17.98 23.69
CA ARG A 12 7.20 -16.59 23.68
C ARG A 12 7.85 -15.70 24.74
N ASP A 13 8.18 -16.28 25.86
CA ASP A 13 8.82 -15.63 27.02
C ASP A 13 10.31 -15.39 26.82
N GLU A 14 10.98 -16.18 25.96
CA GLU A 14 12.39 -15.98 25.63
C GLU A 14 12.57 -14.88 24.56
N ASN A 15 11.78 -14.93 23.49
CA ASN A 15 11.85 -13.94 22.40
C ASN A 15 10.50 -13.79 21.70
N TYR A 16 9.73 -12.80 22.12
CA TYR A 16 8.39 -12.52 21.58
C TYR A 16 8.40 -12.22 20.07
N SER A 17 9.37 -11.44 19.61
CA SER A 17 9.46 -11.05 18.20
C SER A 17 9.75 -12.25 17.30
N GLN A 18 10.67 -13.14 17.73
CA GLN A 18 10.99 -14.35 16.97
C GLN A 18 9.82 -15.34 17.01
N TRP A 19 9.20 -15.53 18.18
CA TRP A 19 7.99 -16.34 18.32
C TRP A 19 6.88 -15.89 17.36
N TYR A 20 6.64 -14.61 17.24
CA TYR A 20 5.63 -14.07 16.33
C TYR A 20 5.96 -14.38 14.87
N GLN A 21 7.21 -14.18 14.45
CA GLN A 21 7.67 -14.50 13.10
C GLN A 21 7.58 -16.00 12.81
N ASP A 22 7.97 -16.84 13.75
CA ASP A 22 7.87 -18.29 13.62
C ASP A 22 6.42 -18.74 13.41
N ILE A 23 5.47 -18.17 14.15
CA ILE A 23 4.03 -18.46 13.98
C ILE A 23 3.57 -18.07 12.57
N VAL A 24 3.87 -16.86 12.12
CA VAL A 24 3.46 -16.38 10.79
C VAL A 24 3.93 -17.34 9.70
N VAL A 25 5.18 -17.75 9.75
CA VAL A 25 5.77 -18.64 8.75
C VAL A 25 5.25 -20.08 8.89
N LYS A 26 5.23 -20.64 10.11
CA LYS A 26 4.86 -22.05 10.33
C LYS A 26 3.38 -22.32 10.16
N ALA A 27 2.53 -21.35 10.51
CA ALA A 27 1.10 -21.43 10.25
C ALA A 27 0.75 -21.17 8.77
N GLY A 28 1.73 -20.88 7.92
CA GLY A 28 1.51 -20.62 6.51
C GLY A 28 0.69 -19.36 6.25
N LEU A 29 0.86 -18.32 7.08
CA LEU A 29 0.13 -17.06 6.93
C LEU A 29 0.76 -16.13 5.90
N ALA A 30 2.10 -16.08 5.88
CA ALA A 30 2.86 -15.27 4.94
C ALA A 30 4.24 -15.88 4.66
N GLU A 31 4.87 -15.46 3.56
CA GLU A 31 6.23 -15.81 3.20
C GLU A 31 6.91 -14.67 2.43
N ASN A 32 8.23 -14.66 2.39
CA ASN A 32 8.97 -13.68 1.62
C ASN A 32 8.74 -13.89 0.12
N SER A 33 8.56 -12.79 -0.61
CA SER A 33 8.50 -12.83 -2.08
C SER A 33 9.90 -12.72 -2.69
N SER A 34 9.98 -12.84 -4.03
CA SER A 34 11.19 -12.54 -4.79
C SER A 34 11.55 -11.05 -4.81
N VAL A 35 10.61 -10.18 -4.44
CA VAL A 35 10.83 -8.74 -4.34
C VAL A 35 11.27 -8.40 -2.91
N ARG A 36 12.48 -7.86 -2.79
CA ARG A 36 13.04 -7.49 -1.49
C ARG A 36 12.13 -6.53 -0.72
N GLY A 37 11.85 -6.85 0.53
CA GLY A 37 10.98 -6.05 1.40
C GLY A 37 9.47 -6.24 1.18
N CYS A 38 9.09 -7.11 0.23
CA CYS A 38 7.69 -7.47 -0.01
C CYS A 38 7.42 -8.91 0.43
N MET A 39 6.22 -9.14 0.96
CA MET A 39 5.77 -10.46 1.39
C MET A 39 4.58 -10.94 0.57
N VAL A 40 4.48 -12.26 0.40
CA VAL A 40 3.28 -12.92 -0.09
C VAL A 40 2.42 -13.27 1.12
N ILE A 41 1.22 -12.75 1.18
CA ILE A 41 0.21 -13.14 2.17
C ILE A 41 -0.52 -14.37 1.62
N LYS A 42 -0.40 -15.49 2.32
CA LYS A 42 -0.97 -16.77 1.90
C LYS A 42 -2.47 -16.85 2.21
N PRO A 43 -3.21 -17.82 1.65
CA PRO A 43 -4.66 -17.89 1.78
C PRO A 43 -5.18 -17.82 3.23
N TYR A 44 -4.52 -18.49 4.18
CA TYR A 44 -4.93 -18.41 5.59
C TYR A 44 -4.76 -17.01 6.18
N GLY A 45 -3.61 -16.38 5.93
CA GLY A 45 -3.35 -15.00 6.37
C GLY A 45 -4.30 -14.02 5.69
N TYR A 46 -4.54 -14.19 4.40
CA TYR A 46 -5.45 -13.33 3.65
C TYR A 46 -6.91 -13.48 4.12
N GLY A 47 -7.36 -14.70 4.43
CA GLY A 47 -8.69 -14.93 4.96
C GLY A 47 -8.94 -14.28 6.34
N ILE A 48 -7.90 -14.14 7.19
CA ILE A 48 -8.00 -13.38 8.43
C ILE A 48 -8.19 -11.89 8.10
N TRP A 49 -7.38 -11.37 7.18
CA TRP A 49 -7.46 -9.98 6.73
C TRP A 49 -8.83 -9.64 6.12
N GLU A 50 -9.38 -10.51 5.27
CA GLU A 50 -10.71 -10.33 4.66
C GLU A 50 -11.81 -10.16 5.72
N LYS A 51 -11.77 -10.98 6.77
CA LYS A 51 -12.74 -10.88 7.87
C LYS A 51 -12.61 -9.58 8.64
N MET A 52 -11.39 -9.11 8.92
CA MET A 52 -11.15 -7.82 9.55
C MET A 52 -11.63 -6.67 8.67
N GLN A 53 -11.34 -6.74 7.37
CA GLN A 53 -11.77 -5.74 6.40
C GLN A 53 -13.31 -5.66 6.31
N GLN A 54 -13.98 -6.81 6.21
CA GLN A 54 -15.44 -6.90 6.13
C GLN A 54 -16.12 -6.31 7.37
N ASP A 55 -15.63 -6.62 8.57
CA ASP A 55 -16.21 -6.08 9.81
C ASP A 55 -16.00 -4.56 9.90
N LEU A 56 -14.82 -4.07 9.56
CA LEU A 56 -14.50 -2.65 9.57
C LEU A 56 -15.30 -1.88 8.52
N ASP A 57 -15.42 -2.41 7.30
CA ASP A 57 -16.22 -1.83 6.20
C ASP A 57 -17.70 -1.73 6.57
N ARG A 58 -18.24 -2.79 7.19
CA ARG A 58 -19.61 -2.79 7.72
C ARG A 58 -19.82 -1.66 8.72
N ARG A 59 -18.92 -1.50 9.70
CA ARG A 59 -19.00 -0.45 10.73
C ARG A 59 -18.95 0.95 10.12
N PHE A 60 -18.13 1.19 9.13
CA PHE A 60 -18.10 2.47 8.41
C PHE A 60 -19.43 2.74 7.70
N LYS A 61 -19.98 1.76 7.01
CA LYS A 61 -21.28 1.91 6.34
C LYS A 61 -22.43 2.14 7.29
N GLU A 62 -22.43 1.50 8.47
CA GLU A 62 -23.42 1.73 9.53
C GLU A 62 -23.41 3.17 10.05
N THR A 63 -22.28 3.87 9.95
CA THR A 63 -22.15 5.29 10.32
C THR A 63 -22.38 6.26 9.15
N GLY A 64 -22.88 5.76 8.01
CA GLY A 64 -23.21 6.59 6.84
C GLY A 64 -22.04 6.87 5.89
N HIS A 65 -20.88 6.25 6.12
CA HIS A 65 -19.73 6.43 5.24
C HIS A 65 -19.87 5.63 3.93
N SER A 66 -19.37 6.20 2.85
CA SER A 66 -19.25 5.56 1.55
C SER A 66 -17.79 5.27 1.21
N ASN A 67 -17.54 4.19 0.48
CA ASN A 67 -16.18 3.84 0.05
C ASN A 67 -15.80 4.61 -1.20
N ALA A 68 -14.55 5.06 -1.28
CA ALA A 68 -13.96 5.63 -2.48
C ALA A 68 -12.58 4.99 -2.75
N TYR A 69 -12.16 4.98 -4.00
CA TYR A 69 -10.86 4.49 -4.43
C TYR A 69 -10.08 5.61 -5.11
N PHE A 70 -8.84 5.80 -4.70
CA PHE A 70 -7.94 6.80 -5.24
C PHE A 70 -6.76 6.14 -5.97
N PRO A 71 -6.19 6.78 -7.00
CA PRO A 71 -5.08 6.22 -7.76
C PRO A 71 -3.87 5.82 -6.90
N LEU A 72 -3.20 4.73 -7.29
CA LEU A 72 -1.96 4.29 -6.64
C LEU A 72 -0.79 5.25 -6.93
N PHE A 73 -0.76 5.76 -8.15
CA PHE A 73 0.27 6.69 -8.61
C PHE A 73 -0.18 8.13 -8.38
N ILE A 74 0.74 8.95 -7.91
CA ILE A 74 0.54 10.39 -7.78
C ILE A 74 1.63 11.13 -8.55
N PRO A 75 1.33 12.28 -9.17
CA PRO A 75 2.33 13.13 -9.79
C PRO A 75 3.39 13.59 -8.78
N LYS A 76 4.65 13.61 -9.17
CA LYS A 76 5.75 14.06 -8.30
C LYS A 76 5.55 15.48 -7.78
N SER A 77 4.94 16.35 -8.60
CA SER A 77 4.61 17.73 -8.22
C SER A 77 3.72 17.84 -6.98
N TYR A 78 2.87 16.84 -6.71
CA TYR A 78 2.02 16.83 -5.52
C TYR A 78 2.85 16.68 -4.24
N LEU A 79 3.84 15.79 -4.24
CA LEU A 79 4.73 15.61 -3.08
C LEU A 79 5.67 16.79 -2.87
N SER A 80 6.08 17.48 -3.94
CA SER A 80 6.92 18.65 -3.83
C SER A 80 6.23 19.78 -3.06
N ARG A 81 4.91 19.95 -3.25
CA ARG A 81 4.12 20.94 -2.50
C ARG A 81 3.97 20.57 -1.03
N GLU A 82 3.86 19.29 -0.69
CA GLU A 82 3.78 18.85 0.71
C GLU A 82 5.12 18.90 1.42
N ALA A 83 6.22 18.59 0.73
CA ALA A 83 7.57 18.64 1.29
C ALA A 83 7.97 20.05 1.78
N GLU A 84 7.36 21.11 1.22
CA GLU A 84 7.53 22.48 1.68
C GLU A 84 6.84 22.76 3.04
N HIS A 85 5.85 21.92 3.42
CA HIS A 85 5.01 22.17 4.60
C HIS A 85 5.19 21.13 5.71
N VAL A 86 5.83 20.00 5.45
CA VAL A 86 5.96 18.89 6.41
C VAL A 86 7.41 18.52 6.63
N GLU A 87 7.96 18.90 7.80
CA GLU A 87 9.24 18.37 8.27
C GLU A 87 9.14 16.86 8.53
N GLY A 88 10.07 16.08 7.97
CA GLY A 88 10.13 14.62 8.17
C GLY A 88 9.29 13.79 7.22
N PHE A 89 8.81 14.36 6.12
CA PHE A 89 8.12 13.61 5.06
C PHE A 89 9.03 12.50 4.50
N ALA A 90 8.48 11.29 4.41
CA ALA A 90 9.22 10.14 3.88
C ALA A 90 9.63 10.37 2.42
N LYS A 91 10.92 10.61 2.20
CA LYS A 91 11.50 10.80 0.85
C LYS A 91 11.76 9.47 0.15
N GLU A 92 11.66 8.35 0.86
CA GLU A 92 11.88 7.00 0.33
C GLU A 92 10.58 6.47 -0.29
N CYS A 93 10.52 6.48 -1.61
CA CYS A 93 9.39 5.96 -2.38
C CYS A 93 9.85 5.40 -3.73
N ALA A 94 9.05 4.54 -4.33
CA ALA A 94 9.27 4.09 -5.69
C ALA A 94 8.82 5.16 -6.68
N VAL A 95 9.71 5.50 -7.60
CA VAL A 95 9.46 6.50 -8.65
C VAL A 95 9.36 5.79 -9.99
N VAL A 96 8.28 6.03 -10.72
CA VAL A 96 8.06 5.53 -12.08
C VAL A 96 8.45 6.63 -13.05
N THR A 97 9.45 6.36 -13.86
CA THR A 97 10.06 7.33 -14.79
C THR A 97 9.72 7.05 -16.26
N HIS A 98 9.36 5.82 -16.59
CA HIS A 98 9.09 5.37 -17.96
C HIS A 98 7.82 4.51 -17.99
N TYR A 99 7.18 4.47 -19.16
CA TYR A 99 5.91 3.74 -19.36
C TYR A 99 6.05 2.51 -20.28
N ARG A 100 7.25 2.24 -20.83
CA ARG A 100 7.45 1.13 -21.77
C ARG A 100 8.79 0.43 -21.57
N LEU A 101 8.78 -0.87 -21.81
CA LEU A 101 9.99 -1.69 -21.97
C LEU A 101 10.20 -2.00 -23.45
N ARG A 102 11.45 -2.26 -23.83
CA ARG A 102 11.84 -2.78 -25.13
C ARG A 102 12.72 -4.02 -24.97
N THR A 103 12.87 -4.80 -26.03
CA THR A 103 13.87 -5.86 -26.05
C THR A 103 15.26 -5.23 -26.00
N ASN A 104 16.17 -5.78 -25.19
CA ASN A 104 17.55 -5.33 -25.11
C ASN A 104 18.31 -5.62 -26.42
N GLU A 105 19.48 -5.04 -26.59
CA GLU A 105 20.31 -5.22 -27.80
C GLU A 105 20.76 -6.67 -28.01
N ALA A 106 20.93 -7.45 -26.94
CA ALA A 106 21.29 -8.85 -27.01
C ALA A 106 20.13 -9.78 -27.44
N GLY A 107 18.88 -9.31 -27.38
CA GLY A 107 17.68 -10.06 -27.75
C GLY A 107 17.26 -11.12 -26.75
N ASP A 108 17.87 -11.17 -25.57
CA ASP A 108 17.65 -12.19 -24.53
C ASP A 108 16.86 -11.67 -23.30
N GLY A 109 16.49 -10.39 -23.29
CA GLY A 109 15.78 -9.78 -22.18
C GLY A 109 15.06 -8.48 -22.55
N VAL A 110 14.55 -7.81 -21.53
CA VAL A 110 13.89 -6.51 -21.65
C VAL A 110 14.63 -5.44 -20.85
N GLU A 111 14.64 -4.23 -21.38
CA GLU A 111 15.20 -3.04 -20.74
C GLU A 111 14.19 -1.88 -20.81
N VAL A 112 14.41 -0.86 -20.01
CA VAL A 112 13.62 0.37 -20.07
C VAL A 112 13.87 1.07 -21.40
N ASP A 113 12.81 1.41 -22.13
CA ASP A 113 12.92 2.18 -23.37
C ASP A 113 13.24 3.64 -23.03
N PRO A 114 14.42 4.17 -23.38
CA PRO A 114 14.80 5.53 -23.06
C PRO A 114 13.93 6.60 -23.75
N ASN A 115 13.24 6.23 -24.85
CA ASN A 115 12.33 7.12 -25.56
C ASN A 115 10.92 7.15 -24.96
N ALA A 116 10.66 6.31 -23.95
CA ALA A 116 9.36 6.21 -23.30
C ALA A 116 9.36 6.87 -21.92
N LYS A 117 10.15 7.92 -21.73
CA LYS A 117 10.17 8.70 -20.48
C LYS A 117 8.84 9.41 -20.28
N LEU A 118 8.34 9.40 -19.04
CA LEU A 118 7.15 10.17 -18.67
C LEU A 118 7.48 11.67 -18.69
N GLU A 119 6.54 12.49 -19.12
CA GLU A 119 6.65 13.95 -19.04
C GLU A 119 6.76 14.40 -17.58
N GLU A 120 5.96 13.80 -16.71
CA GLU A 120 6.04 13.98 -15.27
C GLU A 120 6.23 12.60 -14.60
N GLU A 121 7.22 12.48 -13.72
CA GLU A 121 7.48 11.28 -12.95
C GLU A 121 6.32 10.99 -11.98
N LEU A 122 5.97 9.72 -11.86
CA LEU A 122 4.93 9.26 -10.94
C LEU A 122 5.54 8.61 -9.71
N ILE A 123 4.92 8.83 -8.58
CA ILE A 123 5.32 8.24 -7.31
C ILE A 123 4.32 7.14 -6.95
N VAL A 124 4.82 5.96 -6.59
CA VAL A 124 4.00 4.98 -5.88
C VAL A 124 3.75 5.57 -4.49
N ARG A 125 2.53 6.03 -4.23
CA ARG A 125 2.21 6.82 -3.05
C ARG A 125 2.65 6.15 -1.76
N PRO A 126 3.49 6.81 -0.94
CA PRO A 126 3.77 6.37 0.43
C PRO A 126 2.58 6.66 1.36
N THR A 127 1.80 7.66 0.99
CA THR A 127 0.58 8.10 1.67
C THR A 127 -0.45 8.57 0.64
N SER A 128 -1.74 8.57 1.00
CA SER A 128 -2.83 8.92 0.09
C SER A 128 -3.46 10.29 0.34
N GLU A 129 -3.07 10.98 1.40
CA GLU A 129 -3.69 12.25 1.81
C GLU A 129 -3.64 13.28 0.69
N THR A 130 -2.51 13.43 0.02
CA THR A 130 -2.32 14.41 -1.05
C THR A 130 -3.32 14.25 -2.19
N ILE A 131 -3.47 13.01 -2.68
CA ILE A 131 -4.41 12.74 -3.78
C ILE A 131 -5.86 12.83 -3.31
N ILE A 132 -6.15 12.45 -2.07
CA ILE A 132 -7.48 12.56 -1.48
C ILE A 132 -7.88 14.03 -1.36
N TRP A 133 -7.06 14.87 -0.75
CA TRP A 133 -7.36 16.28 -0.57
C TRP A 133 -7.46 17.05 -1.89
N SER A 134 -6.60 16.75 -2.85
CA SER A 134 -6.69 17.35 -4.18
C SER A 134 -8.00 17.01 -4.89
N THR A 135 -8.52 15.80 -4.63
CA THR A 135 -9.81 15.37 -5.17
C THR A 135 -10.98 16.02 -4.43
N TYR A 136 -10.94 16.09 -3.10
CA TYR A 136 -11.98 16.71 -2.30
C TYR A 136 -12.14 18.20 -2.61
N LYS A 137 -11.03 18.89 -2.89
CA LYS A 137 -11.09 20.29 -3.37
C LYS A 137 -12.00 20.47 -4.57
N ASN A 138 -12.10 19.45 -5.44
CA ASN A 138 -12.96 19.49 -6.61
C ASN A 138 -14.40 19.03 -6.31
N TRP A 139 -14.58 18.15 -5.33
CA TRP A 139 -15.90 17.63 -4.95
C TRP A 139 -16.69 18.61 -4.08
N ILE A 140 -16.00 19.32 -3.18
CA ILE A 140 -16.63 20.27 -2.26
C ILE A 140 -16.70 21.64 -2.96
N GLN A 141 -17.90 22.00 -3.43
CA GLN A 141 -18.19 23.27 -4.09
C GLN A 141 -18.88 24.26 -3.15
N SER A 142 -19.55 23.76 -2.11
CA SER A 142 -20.24 24.57 -1.12
C SER A 142 -20.30 23.87 0.24
N TYR A 143 -20.72 24.62 1.28
CA TYR A 143 -20.95 24.05 2.62
C TYR A 143 -22.05 22.97 2.63
N ARG A 144 -22.89 22.91 1.60
CA ARG A 144 -23.97 21.91 1.47
C ARG A 144 -23.43 20.53 1.09
N ASP A 145 -22.20 20.46 0.58
CA ASP A 145 -21.53 19.22 0.25
C ASP A 145 -20.89 18.56 1.49
N LEU A 146 -21.01 19.20 2.63
CA LEU A 146 -20.51 18.72 3.92
C LEU A 146 -21.65 18.23 4.84
N PRO A 147 -21.42 17.24 5.69
CA PRO A 147 -20.14 16.51 5.87
C PRO A 147 -19.87 15.52 4.73
N LEU A 148 -18.62 15.44 4.26
CA LEU A 148 -18.18 14.43 3.31
C LEU A 148 -17.73 13.19 4.09
N GLN A 149 -18.57 12.15 4.10
CA GLN A 149 -18.33 10.91 4.83
C GLN A 149 -17.77 9.84 3.89
N ILE A 150 -16.46 9.82 3.72
CA ILE A 150 -15.76 8.81 2.94
C ILE A 150 -14.92 7.96 3.88
N GLY A 151 -15.14 6.65 3.84
CA GLY A 151 -14.38 5.64 4.57
C GLY A 151 -13.69 4.68 3.60
N ARG A 152 -12.64 4.03 4.06
CA ARG A 152 -12.00 2.93 3.34
C ARG A 152 -11.41 1.92 4.31
N ALA A 153 -11.90 0.70 4.22
CA ALA A 153 -11.35 -0.43 4.95
C ALA A 153 -10.17 -1.03 4.19
N SER A 154 -9.01 -0.37 4.23
CA SER A 154 -7.77 -0.88 3.65
C SER A 154 -6.67 -0.91 4.71
N CYS A 155 -6.04 -2.06 4.88
CA CYS A 155 -4.93 -2.22 5.82
C CYS A 155 -3.70 -1.37 5.49
N ARG A 156 -3.57 -0.90 4.27
CA ARG A 156 -2.42 -0.10 3.82
C ARG A 156 -2.63 1.40 4.00
N GLU A 157 -3.86 1.83 4.15
CA GLU A 157 -4.20 3.24 4.27
C GLU A 157 -4.84 3.48 5.63
N ARG A 158 -4.08 4.05 6.53
CA ARG A 158 -4.52 4.46 7.87
C ARG A 158 -5.41 5.70 7.84
N VAL A 159 -6.19 5.91 6.80
CA VAL A 159 -6.95 7.14 6.70
C VAL A 159 -8.43 6.85 6.77
N SER A 160 -8.97 6.99 7.97
CA SER A 160 -10.33 7.47 8.15
C SER A 160 -10.23 8.99 8.15
N VAL A 161 -10.46 9.62 7.01
CA VAL A 161 -10.59 11.08 6.97
C VAL A 161 -12.02 11.40 7.35
N LEU A 162 -12.22 11.76 8.60
CA LEU A 162 -13.41 12.50 9.04
C LEU A 162 -13.19 13.97 8.68
N VAL A 163 -13.86 14.44 7.67
CA VAL A 163 -13.98 15.87 7.37
C VAL A 163 -15.39 16.32 7.66
#